data_23d592def8b09061bf874e20d27bbe77
#
_entry.id   23d592def8b09061bf874e20d27bbe77
#
_cell.length_a   1.000
_cell.length_b   1.000
_cell.length_c   1.000
_cell.angle_alpha   90.00
_cell.angle_beta   90.00
_cell.angle_gamma   90.00
#
_symmetry.space_group_name_H-M   'P 1'
#
loop_
_entity.id
_entity.type
_entity.pdbx_description
1 polymer ?
#
loop_
_entity_poly.entity_id
_entity_poly.type
_entity_poly.pdbx_seq_one_letter_code
_entity_poly.pdbx_strand_id
1 'polypeptide(L)'
;FGFVTGNNARILAKPSAEGGWNQQIPLNSQFGYQFEKAYITTGNWQALAEIVPMISGLESNRFIPNLTILNGLRSNNTGWEFAFGPTIDVSRSLNGQLDSRGEISFSTALVFSVGKTIKSGEMNFPINAFLIPPKDGSSYRFGLSMGWNSAKKKRLFD
;
A
#
# COMPACT_ATOMS: atom_id res chain seq x y z
N PHE A 1 6.90 -3.01 2.64
CA PHE A 1 7.72 -2.06 3.40
C PHE A 1 7.78 -0.73 2.67
N GLY A 2 7.61 0.38 3.38
CA GLY A 2 7.67 1.71 2.81
C GLY A 2 8.65 2.60 3.57
N PHE A 3 9.34 3.44 2.81
CA PHE A 3 10.20 4.50 3.35
C PHE A 3 9.48 5.83 3.25
N VAL A 4 9.69 6.66 4.24
CA VAL A 4 9.09 7.98 4.36
C VAL A 4 10.20 9.02 4.40
N THR A 5 10.02 10.16 3.74
CA THR A 5 11.02 11.23 3.67
C THR A 5 10.52 12.54 4.31
N GLY A 6 11.41 13.52 4.46
CA GLY A 6 11.09 14.89 4.85
C GLY A 6 10.44 15.00 6.24
N ASN A 7 9.38 15.80 6.34
CA ASN A 7 8.71 16.06 7.63
C ASN A 7 8.10 14.80 8.25
N ASN A 8 7.58 13.90 7.45
CA ASN A 8 7.01 12.64 7.96
C ASN A 8 8.12 11.74 8.54
N ALA A 9 9.32 11.71 7.95
CA ALA A 9 10.46 10.99 8.53
C ALA A 9 10.88 11.59 9.88
N ARG A 10 10.83 12.92 10.03
CA ARG A 10 11.11 13.60 11.30
C ARG A 10 10.09 13.23 12.38
N ILE A 11 8.80 13.11 12.02
CA ILE A 11 7.75 12.67 12.94
C ILE A 11 7.99 11.23 13.39
N LEU A 12 8.39 10.35 12.48
CA LEU A 12 8.73 8.97 12.83
C LEU A 12 9.92 8.90 13.81
N ALA A 13 10.92 9.76 13.61
CA ALA A 13 12.14 9.78 14.44
C ALA A 13 11.96 10.45 15.81
N LYS A 14 10.96 11.32 15.98
CA LYS A 14 10.71 12.00 17.27
C LYS A 14 10.34 11.02 18.38
N PRO A 15 10.70 11.33 19.65
CA PRO A 15 10.25 10.57 20.81
C PRO A 15 8.72 10.50 20.91
N SER A 16 8.21 9.39 21.42
CA SER A 16 6.76 9.20 21.60
C SER A 16 6.14 10.24 22.53
N ALA A 17 6.89 10.74 23.52
CA ALA A 17 6.46 11.82 24.42
C ALA A 17 6.22 13.16 23.68
N GLU A 18 6.85 13.36 22.53
CA GLU A 18 6.71 14.53 21.68
C GLU A 18 5.75 14.30 20.49
N GLY A 19 4.95 13.23 20.55
CA GLY A 19 4.00 12.86 19.49
C GLY A 19 4.64 12.14 18.31
N GLY A 20 5.89 11.69 18.42
CA GLY A 20 6.59 10.91 17.42
C GLY A 20 6.43 9.40 17.59
N TRP A 21 7.17 8.64 16.80
CA TRP A 21 7.10 7.17 16.76
C TRP A 21 8.35 6.51 17.32
N ASN A 22 9.35 7.30 17.73
CA ASN A 22 10.63 6.84 18.30
C ASN A 22 11.36 5.81 17.38
N GLN A 23 11.24 5.97 16.08
CA GLN A 23 11.88 5.09 15.09
C GLN A 23 13.23 5.65 14.66
N GLN A 24 14.26 4.81 14.71
CA GLN A 24 15.60 5.19 14.21
C GLN A 24 15.68 5.26 12.68
N ILE A 25 14.86 4.47 12.01
CA ILE A 25 14.77 4.42 10.54
C ILE A 25 13.32 4.76 10.14
N PRO A 26 13.10 5.66 9.18
CA PRO A 26 11.76 6.02 8.72
C PRO A 26 11.16 4.94 7.81
N LEU A 27 11.04 3.74 8.36
CA LEU A 27 10.49 2.56 7.72
C LEU A 27 9.10 2.30 8.26
N ASN A 28 8.15 2.00 7.38
CA ASN A 28 6.80 1.59 7.75
C ASN A 28 6.50 0.23 7.14
N SER A 29 6.17 -0.74 7.99
CA SER A 29 5.73 -2.06 7.55
C SER A 29 4.23 -2.06 7.30
N GLN A 30 3.81 -2.75 6.25
CA GLN A 30 2.41 -2.87 5.85
C GLN A 30 2.09 -4.32 5.53
N PHE A 31 0.93 -4.77 5.99
CA PHE A 31 0.40 -6.10 5.72
C PHE A 31 -1.01 -5.95 5.18
N GLY A 32 -1.34 -6.69 4.14
CA GLY A 32 -2.65 -6.58 3.53
C GLY A 32 -2.96 -7.71 2.59
N TYR A 33 -4.13 -7.61 2.00
CA TYR A 33 -4.61 -8.55 1.00
C TYR A 33 -5.02 -7.78 -0.26
N GLN A 34 -4.62 -8.28 -1.43
CA GLN A 34 -4.95 -7.69 -2.72
C GLN A 34 -6.07 -8.50 -3.38
N PHE A 35 -7.20 -7.84 -3.59
CA PHE A 35 -8.28 -8.33 -4.45
C PHE A 35 -8.10 -7.74 -5.83
N GLU A 36 -8.00 -8.58 -6.83
CA GLU A 36 -7.75 -8.19 -8.21
C GLU A 36 -8.83 -8.75 -9.13
N LYS A 37 -9.30 -7.93 -10.06
CA LYS A 37 -10.22 -8.34 -11.13
C LYS A 37 -9.81 -7.71 -12.45
N ALA A 38 -9.54 -8.55 -13.45
CA ALA A 38 -9.43 -8.07 -14.83
C ALA A 38 -10.82 -7.75 -15.37
N TYR A 39 -11.01 -6.54 -15.88
CA TYR A 39 -12.30 -6.10 -16.48
C TYR A 39 -12.19 -5.91 -17.99
N ILE A 40 -10.99 -5.73 -18.53
CA ILE A 40 -10.71 -5.74 -19.97
C ILE A 40 -9.50 -6.63 -20.22
N THR A 41 -9.60 -7.50 -21.20
CA THR A 41 -8.47 -8.31 -21.68
C THR A 41 -8.44 -8.21 -23.19
N THR A 42 -7.35 -7.67 -23.73
CA THR A 42 -7.17 -7.48 -25.18
C THR A 42 -5.77 -7.93 -25.56
N GLY A 43 -5.67 -9.04 -26.30
CA GLY A 43 -4.38 -9.58 -26.74
C GLY A 43 -3.40 -9.77 -25.58
N ASN A 44 -2.34 -8.99 -25.61
CA ASN A 44 -1.24 -9.08 -24.62
C ASN A 44 -1.44 -8.23 -23.37
N TRP A 45 -2.53 -7.49 -23.26
CA TRP A 45 -2.79 -6.56 -22.18
C TRP A 45 -4.07 -6.87 -21.41
N GLN A 46 -4.02 -6.63 -20.11
CA GLN A 46 -5.19 -6.69 -19.23
C GLN A 46 -5.31 -5.38 -18.46
N ALA A 47 -6.52 -4.83 -18.42
CA ALA A 47 -6.86 -3.78 -17.48
C ALA A 47 -7.43 -4.39 -16.20
N LEU A 48 -6.90 -3.96 -15.07
CA LEU A 48 -7.15 -4.51 -13.75
C LEU A 48 -7.77 -3.46 -12.85
N ALA A 49 -8.72 -3.87 -12.03
CA ALA A 49 -9.16 -3.14 -10.86
C ALA A 49 -8.70 -3.90 -9.62
N GLU A 50 -8.08 -3.18 -8.69
CA GLU A 50 -7.50 -3.75 -7.48
C GLU A 50 -8.01 -3.01 -6.25
N ILE A 51 -8.30 -3.76 -5.20
CA ILE A 51 -8.68 -3.24 -3.89
C ILE A 51 -7.71 -3.88 -2.88
N VAL A 52 -6.98 -3.05 -2.17
CA VAL A 52 -5.92 -3.50 -1.25
C VAL A 52 -6.17 -2.92 0.14
N PRO A 53 -6.95 -3.60 0.99
CA PRO A 53 -6.99 -3.30 2.42
C PRO A 53 -5.67 -3.70 3.07
N MET A 54 -5.12 -2.80 3.87
CA MET A 54 -3.84 -2.99 4.56
C MET A 54 -3.89 -2.47 5.98
N ILE A 55 -2.94 -2.95 6.78
CA ILE A 55 -2.66 -2.48 8.13
C ILE A 55 -1.20 -2.07 8.17
N SER A 56 -0.91 -0.91 8.75
CA SER A 56 0.45 -0.40 8.89
C SER A 56 0.76 0.07 10.30
N GLY A 57 2.05 0.30 10.60
CA GLY A 57 2.53 0.86 11.86
C GLY A 57 2.69 -0.14 13.00
N LEU A 58 2.64 -1.45 12.73
CA LEU A 58 2.75 -2.49 13.77
C LEU A 58 4.09 -2.46 14.48
N GLU A 59 5.17 -2.08 13.80
CA GLU A 59 6.51 -1.90 14.37
C GLU A 59 6.58 -0.80 15.43
N SER A 60 5.61 0.11 15.43
CA SER A 60 5.50 1.23 16.38
C SER A 60 4.32 1.05 17.35
N ASN A 61 3.82 -0.17 17.53
CA ASN A 61 2.61 -0.47 18.32
C ASN A 61 1.39 0.37 17.91
N ARG A 62 1.31 0.71 16.62
CA ARG A 62 0.20 1.46 16.04
C ARG A 62 -0.57 0.58 15.06
N PHE A 63 -1.87 0.77 15.05
CA PHE A 63 -2.77 0.09 14.14
C PHE A 63 -3.39 1.15 13.22
N ILE A 64 -2.88 1.25 12.00
CA ILE A 64 -3.32 2.23 11.02
C ILE A 64 -3.90 1.46 9.84
N PRO A 65 -5.23 1.28 9.79
CA PRO A 65 -5.86 0.67 8.62
C PRO A 65 -5.80 1.63 7.44
N ASN A 66 -5.55 1.09 6.27
CA ASN A 66 -5.64 1.82 5.02
C ASN A 66 -6.31 0.99 3.93
N LEU A 67 -6.88 1.68 2.98
CA LEU A 67 -7.51 1.11 1.80
C LEU A 67 -6.96 1.79 0.56
N THR A 68 -6.38 1.00 -0.34
CA THR A 68 -5.90 1.46 -1.64
C THR A 68 -6.75 0.86 -2.75
N ILE A 69 -7.18 1.68 -3.69
CA ILE A 69 -7.93 1.27 -4.87
C ILE A 69 -7.10 1.65 -6.09
N LEU A 70 -6.72 0.67 -6.89
CA LEU A 70 -5.86 0.88 -8.05
C LEU A 70 -6.56 0.46 -9.34
N ASN A 71 -6.23 1.19 -10.41
CA ASN A 71 -6.47 0.76 -11.77
C ASN A 71 -5.12 0.49 -12.42
N GLY A 72 -4.96 -0.69 -12.96
CA GLY A 72 -3.69 -1.18 -13.51
C GLY A 72 -3.81 -1.69 -14.94
N LEU A 73 -2.67 -1.70 -15.60
CA LEU A 73 -2.45 -2.35 -16.88
C LEU A 73 -1.35 -3.39 -16.70
N ARG A 74 -1.65 -4.65 -17.03
CA ARG A 74 -0.69 -5.76 -16.95
C ARG A 74 -0.43 -6.34 -18.33
N SER A 75 0.84 -6.57 -18.63
CA SER A 75 1.25 -7.35 -19.80
C SER A 75 1.20 -8.84 -19.50
N ASN A 76 0.41 -9.58 -20.28
CA ASN A 76 0.29 -11.03 -20.15
C ASN A 76 1.59 -11.79 -20.50
N ASN A 77 2.39 -11.22 -21.38
CA ASN A 77 3.60 -11.85 -21.88
C ASN A 77 4.79 -11.68 -20.95
N THR A 78 4.94 -10.47 -20.39
CA THR A 78 6.12 -10.12 -19.59
C THR A 78 5.85 -10.11 -18.10
N GLY A 79 4.57 -10.07 -17.69
CA GLY A 79 4.14 -9.94 -16.31
C GLY A 79 4.37 -8.54 -15.70
N TRP A 80 4.83 -7.57 -16.49
CA TRP A 80 4.92 -6.18 -16.04
C TRP A 80 3.55 -5.57 -15.85
N GLU A 81 3.44 -4.81 -14.79
CA GLU A 81 2.23 -4.12 -14.39
C GLU A 81 2.53 -2.68 -14.01
N PHE A 82 1.63 -1.80 -14.40
CA PHE A 82 1.60 -0.41 -13.96
C PHE A 82 0.22 -0.13 -13.40
N ALA A 83 0.15 0.43 -12.20
CA ALA A 83 -1.12 0.74 -11.57
C ALA A 83 -1.07 2.10 -10.86
N PHE A 84 -2.22 2.76 -10.77
CA PHE A 84 -2.37 4.00 -10.03
C PHE A 84 -3.76 4.12 -9.43
N GLY A 85 -3.88 4.90 -8.36
CA GLY A 85 -5.17 5.16 -7.75
C GLY A 85 -5.09 5.76 -6.36
N PRO A 86 -6.24 6.05 -5.73
CA PRO A 86 -6.29 6.64 -4.42
C PRO A 86 -5.98 5.63 -3.30
N THR A 87 -5.31 6.10 -2.26
CA THR A 87 -5.22 5.44 -0.96
C THR A 87 -5.86 6.31 0.11
N ILE A 88 -6.52 5.67 1.06
CA ILE A 88 -7.18 6.29 2.21
C ILE A 88 -6.56 5.69 3.47
N ASP A 89 -5.84 6.51 4.21
CA ASP A 89 -5.27 6.15 5.51
C ASP A 89 -6.23 6.64 6.61
N VAL A 90 -6.52 5.77 7.57
CA VAL A 90 -7.34 6.10 8.74
C VAL A 90 -6.41 6.16 9.94
N SER A 91 -6.16 7.36 10.46
CA SER A 91 -5.36 7.55 11.66
C SER A 91 -6.20 8.08 12.80
N ARG A 92 -5.94 7.58 14.00
CA ARG A 92 -6.50 8.12 15.22
C ARG A 92 -5.49 9.07 15.82
N SER A 93 -5.76 10.36 15.78
CA SER A 93 -4.94 11.36 16.48
C SER A 93 -5.19 11.21 17.98
N LEU A 94 -4.21 10.67 18.69
CA LEU A 94 -4.15 10.81 20.14
C LEU A 94 -3.43 12.13 20.41
N ASN A 95 -4.13 13.24 20.34
CA ASN A 95 -3.61 14.47 20.92
C ASN A 95 -3.34 14.21 22.39
N GLY A 96 -2.13 14.47 22.84
CA GLY A 96 -1.59 14.16 24.17
C GLY A 96 -2.26 14.87 25.36
N GLN A 97 -3.55 15.18 25.25
CA GLN A 97 -4.43 15.55 26.35
C GLN A 97 -5.56 14.52 26.42
N LEU A 98 -5.82 14.08 27.63
CA LEU A 98 -6.83 13.13 28.05
C LEU A 98 -8.26 13.57 27.71
N ASP A 99 -8.56 13.76 26.44
CA ASP A 99 -9.93 13.82 25.97
C ASP A 99 -10.25 12.48 25.29
N SER A 100 -11.16 11.78 25.91
CA SER A 100 -11.64 10.45 25.56
C SER A 100 -12.40 10.36 24.22
N ARG A 101 -12.29 11.38 23.37
CA ARG A 101 -12.82 11.44 22.00
C ARG A 101 -11.64 11.59 21.03
N GLY A 102 -10.90 10.52 20.81
CA GLY A 102 -9.89 10.50 19.76
C GLY A 102 -10.54 10.79 18.40
N GLU A 103 -10.26 11.94 17.81
CA GLU A 103 -10.72 12.28 16.46
C GLU A 103 -10.14 11.28 15.46
N ILE A 104 -11.01 10.69 14.66
CA ILE A 104 -10.63 9.87 13.52
C ILE A 104 -10.28 10.82 12.38
N SER A 105 -9.04 10.79 11.95
CA SER A 105 -8.56 11.56 10.81
C SER A 105 -8.44 10.65 9.59
N PHE A 106 -8.99 11.13 8.47
CA PHE A 106 -8.84 10.49 7.17
C PHE A 106 -7.85 11.27 6.32
N SER A 107 -6.86 10.59 5.81
CA SER A 107 -5.91 11.17 4.85
C SER A 107 -6.02 10.42 3.52
N THR A 108 -6.09 11.18 2.43
CA THR A 108 -6.14 10.63 1.08
C THR A 108 -4.90 11.03 0.29
N ALA A 109 -4.35 10.11 -0.48
CA ALA A 109 -3.24 10.38 -1.37
C ALA A 109 -3.38 9.57 -2.66
N LEU A 110 -2.58 9.90 -3.67
CA LEU A 110 -2.49 9.14 -4.92
C LEU A 110 -1.27 8.23 -4.87
N VAL A 111 -1.45 6.98 -5.25
CA VAL A 111 -0.38 5.98 -5.34
C VAL A 111 -0.11 5.68 -6.81
N PHE A 112 1.16 5.59 -7.16
CA PHE A 112 1.64 5.03 -8.42
C PHE A 112 2.45 3.79 -8.10
N SER A 113 2.20 2.72 -8.84
CA SER A 113 2.87 1.43 -8.65
C SER A 113 3.37 0.90 -9.97
N VAL A 114 4.56 0.33 -9.95
CA VAL A 114 5.11 -0.47 -11.05
C VAL A 114 5.59 -1.78 -10.49
N GLY A 115 5.24 -2.87 -11.14
CA GLY A 115 5.57 -4.19 -10.64
C GLY A 115 5.76 -5.24 -11.70
N LYS A 116 6.15 -6.40 -11.22
CA LYS A 116 6.29 -7.60 -12.06
C LYS A 116 5.82 -8.83 -11.29
N THR A 117 4.96 -9.59 -11.92
CA THR A 117 4.53 -10.89 -11.40
C THR A 117 5.44 -12.00 -11.93
N ILE A 118 6.14 -12.67 -11.03
CA ILE A 118 6.95 -13.85 -11.32
C ILE A 118 6.06 -15.08 -11.12
N LYS A 119 5.92 -15.89 -12.15
CA LYS A 119 5.14 -17.13 -12.11
C LYS A 119 6.07 -18.31 -11.82
N SER A 120 5.74 -19.11 -10.82
CA SER A 120 6.46 -20.34 -10.47
C SER A 120 5.47 -21.46 -10.16
N GLY A 121 5.29 -22.38 -11.11
CA GLY A 121 4.28 -23.42 -11.02
C GLY A 121 2.85 -22.86 -10.91
N GLU A 122 2.16 -23.24 -9.86
CA GLU A 122 0.78 -22.76 -9.58
C GLU A 122 0.74 -21.49 -8.71
N MET A 123 1.90 -20.93 -8.38
CA MET A 123 2.01 -19.72 -7.56
C MET A 123 2.51 -18.54 -8.37
N ASN A 124 1.98 -17.38 -8.05
CA ASN A 124 2.42 -16.10 -8.57
C ASN A 124 3.00 -15.27 -7.43
N PHE A 125 4.13 -14.62 -7.69
CA PHE A 125 4.84 -13.75 -6.76
C PHE A 125 4.89 -12.34 -7.36
N PRO A 126 3.91 -11.47 -7.06
CA PRO A 126 3.99 -10.08 -7.44
C PRO A 126 5.02 -9.34 -6.58
N ILE A 127 5.85 -8.56 -7.24
CA ILE A 127 6.81 -7.64 -6.62
C ILE A 127 6.52 -6.26 -7.21
N ASN A 128 6.21 -5.28 -6.37
CA ASN A 128 5.85 -3.94 -6.79
C ASN A 128 6.69 -2.90 -6.07
N ALA A 129 7.10 -1.88 -6.80
CA ALA A 129 7.58 -0.62 -6.25
C ALA A 129 6.44 0.40 -6.32
N PHE A 130 6.25 1.18 -5.27
CA PHE A 130 5.23 2.21 -5.24
C PHE A 130 5.79 3.57 -4.81
N LEU A 131 5.15 4.61 -5.31
CA LEU A 131 5.43 6.00 -5.00
C LEU A 131 4.13 6.71 -4.65
N ILE A 132 4.16 7.46 -3.55
CA ILE A 132 3.08 8.37 -3.15
C ILE A 132 3.67 9.78 -3.12
N PRO A 133 3.26 10.65 -4.05
CA PRO A 133 3.72 12.03 -4.09
C PRO A 133 3.26 12.81 -2.85
N PRO A 134 3.96 13.89 -2.50
CA PRO A 134 3.54 14.77 -1.42
C PRO A 134 2.22 15.47 -1.76
N LYS A 135 1.39 15.66 -0.72
CA LYS A 135 0.19 16.46 -0.76
C LYS A 135 0.20 17.40 0.44
N ASP A 136 -0.15 18.67 0.25
CA ASP A 136 -0.34 19.67 1.32
C ASP A 136 0.81 19.75 2.35
N GLY A 137 2.06 19.86 1.86
CA GLY A 137 3.25 19.94 2.71
C GLY A 137 3.71 18.60 3.31
N SER A 138 3.09 17.49 2.93
CA SER A 138 3.55 16.14 3.26
C SER A 138 4.86 15.82 2.51
N SER A 139 5.37 14.61 2.67
CA SER A 139 6.62 14.17 2.08
C SER A 139 6.39 13.01 1.13
N TYR A 140 7.33 12.77 0.22
CA TYR A 140 7.31 11.57 -0.61
C TYR A 140 7.33 10.32 0.25
N ARG A 141 6.51 9.34 -0.12
CA ARG A 141 6.55 7.99 0.41
C ARG A 141 6.80 7.03 -0.75
N PHE A 142 7.75 6.14 -0.62
CA PHE A 142 8.04 5.12 -1.61
C PHE A 142 8.36 3.80 -0.91
N GLY A 143 8.16 2.71 -1.60
CA GLY A 143 8.44 1.43 -1.00
C GLY A 143 8.33 0.27 -1.97
N LEU A 144 8.54 -0.90 -1.41
CA LEU A 144 8.47 -2.18 -2.09
C LEU A 144 7.40 -3.04 -1.42
N SER A 145 6.60 -3.69 -2.21
CA SER A 145 5.70 -4.73 -1.75
C SER A 145 6.02 -6.04 -2.45
N MET A 146 5.85 -7.12 -1.73
CA MET A 146 5.91 -8.49 -2.27
C MET A 146 4.74 -9.29 -1.72
N GLY A 147 4.24 -10.19 -2.53
CA GLY A 147 3.12 -11.03 -2.15
C GLY A 147 3.20 -12.40 -2.80
N TRP A 148 2.22 -13.22 -2.51
CA TRP A 148 2.00 -14.49 -3.20
C TRP A 148 0.51 -14.72 -3.35
N ASN A 149 0.13 -15.33 -4.47
CA ASN A 149 -1.21 -15.84 -4.69
C ASN A 149 -1.15 -17.16 -5.48
N SER A 150 -2.17 -17.98 -5.32
CA SER A 150 -2.32 -19.19 -6.12
C SER A 150 -3.12 -18.86 -7.38
N ALA A 151 -2.59 -19.25 -8.55
CA ALA A 151 -3.36 -19.22 -9.78
C ALA A 151 -4.47 -20.30 -9.67
N LYS A 152 -5.69 -19.90 -9.33
CA LYS A 152 -6.83 -20.81 -9.46
C LYS A 152 -6.98 -21.17 -10.92
N LYS A 153 -6.71 -22.43 -11.29
CA LYS A 153 -7.20 -22.99 -12.55
C LYS A 153 -8.71 -22.79 -12.56
N LYS A 154 -9.23 -21.97 -13.47
CA LYS A 154 -10.64 -22.02 -13.84
C LYS A 154 -10.88 -23.47 -14.28
N ARG A 155 -11.56 -24.27 -13.48
CA ARG A 155 -12.21 -25.47 -14.00
C ARG A 155 -13.24 -24.95 -14.99
N LEU A 156 -12.94 -25.13 -16.27
CA LEU A 156 -13.94 -25.10 -17.31
C LEU A 156 -14.78 -26.34 -17.07
N PHE A 157 -15.96 -26.10 -16.54
CA PHE A 157 -17.16 -26.90 -16.60
C PHE A 157 -17.10 -28.42 -16.32
N ASP A 158 -17.90 -28.79 -15.35
CA ASP A 158 -18.95 -29.79 -15.56
C ASP A 158 -20.24 -29.08 -16.00
#